data_3a797ad227fbfcf3f18b10cb85ad7406
#
_entry.id   3a797ad227fbfcf3f18b10cb85ad7406
#
_cell.length_a   1.000
_cell.length_b   1.000
_cell.length_c   1.000
_cell.angle_alpha   90.00
_cell.angle_beta   90.00
_cell.angle_gamma   90.00
#
_symmetry.space_group_name_H-M   'P 1'
#
loop_
_entity.id
_entity.type
_entity.pdbx_description
1 polymer ?
#
loop_
_entity_poly.entity_id
_entity_poly.type
_entity_poly.pdbx_seq_one_letter_code
_entity_poly.pdbx_strand_id
1 'polypeptide(L)'
;MDGKSVGMVTLQEPLSWKVYVDGTTNQRGSGVRLVLISPEKITIEKSLRLGFSATNNEAKYETLLVGMTMVPKLVGKSMEIFLDSRLVVGQVNGELEAREVRMQEYLSQVRHLRSGFESFNLL
;
A
#
# COMPACT_ATOMS: atom_id res chain seq x y z
N MET A 1 7.68 29.75 -25.33
CA MET A 1 7.59 29.26 -24.75
C MET A 1 7.40 28.75 -24.40
N ASP A 2 7.35 28.92 -24.41
CA ASP A 2 7.09 28.31 -23.88
C ASP A 2 7.05 27.50 -23.45
N GLY A 3 7.11 27.25 -24.15
CA GLY A 3 7.22 25.84 -23.91
C GLY A 3 7.53 25.44 -22.54
N LYS A 4 8.01 26.24 -21.85
CA LYS A 4 8.24 25.99 -20.49
C LYS A 4 7.06 25.60 -19.74
N SER A 5 5.91 26.04 -20.12
CA SER A 5 4.72 25.70 -19.41
C SER A 5 4.40 24.24 -19.51
N VAL A 6 4.79 23.61 -20.57
CA VAL A 6 4.54 22.19 -20.72
C VAL A 6 5.31 21.39 -19.67
N GLY A 7 6.56 21.71 -19.49
CA GLY A 7 7.35 21.02 -18.49
C GLY A 7 6.83 21.25 -17.09
N MET A 8 6.33 22.42 -16.85
CA MET A 8 5.81 22.72 -15.54
C MET A 8 4.55 21.95 -15.21
N VAL A 9 3.74 21.67 -16.19
CA VAL A 9 2.54 20.86 -15.96
C VAL A 9 2.95 19.48 -15.44
N THR A 10 3.95 18.89 -16.06
CA THR A 10 4.40 17.59 -15.62
C THR A 10 5.01 17.65 -14.22
N LEU A 11 5.72 18.70 -13.94
CA LEU A 11 6.37 18.83 -12.63
C LEU A 11 5.38 19.09 -11.50
N GLN A 12 4.19 19.57 -11.81
CA GLN A 12 3.17 19.80 -10.79
C GLN A 12 2.45 18.55 -10.35
N GLU A 13 2.57 17.48 -11.11
CA GLU A 13 1.97 16.23 -10.71
C GLU A 13 2.87 15.53 -9.72
N PRO A 14 2.31 15.07 -8.59
CA PRO A 14 3.12 14.34 -7.63
C PRO A 14 3.59 13.04 -8.24
N LEU A 15 4.88 12.76 -8.06
CA LEU A 15 5.45 11.49 -8.47
C LEU A 15 5.03 10.45 -7.44
N SER A 16 4.16 9.57 -7.83
CA SER A 16 3.55 8.63 -6.92
C SER A 16 3.77 7.19 -7.35
N TRP A 17 4.11 6.36 -6.38
CA TRP A 17 4.13 4.92 -6.56
C TRP A 17 2.72 4.40 -6.47
N LYS A 18 2.38 3.44 -7.32
CA LYS A 18 1.11 2.74 -7.23
C LYS A 18 1.37 1.30 -6.83
N VAL A 19 0.64 0.85 -5.82
CA VAL A 19 0.80 -0.49 -5.29
C VAL A 19 -0.52 -1.22 -5.38
N TYR A 20 -0.54 -2.33 -6.08
CA TYR A 20 -1.72 -3.18 -6.19
C TYR A 20 -1.48 -4.42 -5.36
N VAL A 21 -2.45 -4.73 -4.52
CA VAL A 21 -2.38 -5.87 -3.62
C VAL A 21 -3.41 -6.89 -4.04
N ASP A 22 -2.95 -8.10 -4.34
CA ASP A 22 -3.82 -9.19 -4.72
C ASP A 22 -3.53 -10.37 -3.80
N GLY A 23 -4.49 -10.71 -2.96
CA GLY A 23 -4.35 -11.82 -2.02
C GLY A 23 -4.94 -13.08 -2.58
N THR A 24 -4.20 -14.16 -2.47
CA THR A 24 -4.70 -15.47 -2.83
C THR A 24 -4.66 -16.35 -1.59
N THR A 25 -5.81 -16.97 -1.29
CA THR A 25 -5.87 -17.99 -0.24
C THR A 25 -6.12 -19.33 -0.91
N ASN A 26 -5.32 -20.30 -0.56
CA ASN A 26 -5.54 -21.64 -1.04
C ASN A 26 -5.28 -22.61 0.11
N GLN A 27 -5.46 -23.89 -0.16
CA GLN A 27 -5.35 -24.92 0.87
C GLN A 27 -3.95 -25.05 1.45
N ARG A 28 -2.96 -24.51 0.77
CA ARG A 28 -1.57 -24.60 1.19
C ARG A 28 -1.09 -23.39 1.97
N GLY A 29 -1.99 -22.46 2.24
CA GLY A 29 -1.64 -21.26 2.98
C GLY A 29 -2.04 -20.00 2.22
N SER A 30 -1.72 -18.89 2.82
CA SER A 30 -2.05 -17.59 2.25
C SER A 30 -0.87 -17.06 1.46
N GLY A 31 -1.14 -16.62 0.25
CA GLY A 31 -0.17 -15.97 -0.59
C GLY A 31 -0.65 -14.59 -0.97
N VAL A 32 0.28 -13.69 -1.18
CA VAL A 32 -0.05 -12.34 -1.58
C VAL A 32 0.89 -11.94 -2.71
N ARG A 33 0.33 -11.25 -3.69
CA ARG A 33 1.11 -10.69 -4.76
C ARG A 33 1.02 -9.19 -4.72
N LEU A 34 2.17 -8.55 -4.73
CA LEU A 34 2.30 -7.11 -4.80
C LEU A 34 2.78 -6.72 -6.18
N VAL A 35 2.13 -5.74 -6.77
CA VAL A 35 2.59 -5.14 -8.00
C VAL A 35 2.84 -3.67 -7.72
N LEU A 36 4.10 -3.28 -7.82
CA LEU A 36 4.50 -1.89 -7.58
C LEU A 36 4.83 -1.25 -8.91
N ILE A 37 4.23 -0.10 -9.17
CA ILE A 37 4.51 0.65 -10.39
C ILE A 37 5.12 1.97 -9.99
N SER A 38 6.34 2.21 -10.45
CA SER A 38 7.06 3.44 -10.15
C SER A 38 6.49 4.63 -10.91
N PRO A 39 6.85 5.86 -10.52
CA PRO A 39 6.46 7.02 -11.31
C PRO A 39 6.93 6.95 -12.76
N GLU A 40 8.03 6.27 -13.02
CA GLU A 40 8.56 6.08 -14.38
C GLU A 40 7.92 4.92 -15.11
N LYS A 41 6.90 4.29 -14.49
CA LYS A 41 6.16 3.17 -15.08
C LYS A 41 6.94 1.86 -15.12
N ILE A 42 7.94 1.72 -14.27
CA ILE A 42 8.62 0.45 -14.10
C ILE A 42 7.79 -0.41 -13.16
N THR A 43 7.52 -1.62 -13.56
CA THR A 43 6.69 -2.55 -12.79
C THR A 43 7.57 -3.55 -12.05
N ILE A 44 7.34 -3.68 -10.76
CA ILE A 44 8.02 -4.64 -9.91
C ILE A 44 6.97 -5.56 -9.30
N GLU A 45 7.10 -6.86 -9.52
CA GLU A 45 6.18 -7.82 -8.94
C GLU A 45 6.88 -8.58 -7.82
N LYS A 46 6.15 -8.81 -6.76
CA LYS A 46 6.67 -9.58 -5.63
C LYS A 46 5.58 -10.48 -5.09
N SER A 47 5.92 -11.76 -4.94
CA SER A 47 5.03 -12.72 -4.33
C SER A 47 5.52 -13.02 -2.93
N LEU A 48 4.61 -13.00 -1.99
CA LEU A 48 4.92 -13.25 -0.60
C LEU A 48 4.08 -14.41 -0.10
N ARG A 49 4.72 -15.31 0.63
CA ARG A 49 4.00 -16.38 1.29
C ARG A 49 3.93 -16.03 2.76
N LEU A 50 2.72 -16.00 3.29
CA LEU A 50 2.54 -15.79 4.72
C LEU A 50 2.79 -17.12 5.41
N GLY A 51 3.73 -17.14 6.34
CA GLY A 51 4.16 -18.36 7.00
C GLY A 51 3.26 -18.84 8.11
N PHE A 52 2.06 -18.28 8.22
CA PHE A 52 1.11 -18.65 9.25
C PHE A 52 -0.30 -18.58 8.69
N SER A 53 -1.22 -19.26 9.38
CA SER A 53 -2.62 -19.17 9.03
C SER A 53 -3.16 -17.85 9.57
N ALA A 54 -3.46 -16.95 8.68
CA ALA A 54 -3.97 -15.63 9.04
C ALA A 54 -5.39 -15.50 8.51
N THR A 55 -6.20 -14.68 9.19
CA THR A 55 -7.49 -14.31 8.64
C THR A 55 -7.25 -13.48 7.38
N ASN A 56 -8.28 -13.38 6.56
CA ASN A 56 -8.19 -12.61 5.32
C ASN A 56 -7.79 -11.16 5.59
N ASN A 57 -8.36 -10.56 6.63
CA ASN A 57 -8.05 -9.17 6.98
C ASN A 57 -6.64 -9.01 7.53
N GLU A 58 -6.18 -9.96 8.33
CA GLU A 58 -4.81 -9.94 8.84
C GLU A 58 -3.82 -10.04 7.68
N ALA A 59 -4.08 -10.92 6.73
CA ALA A 59 -3.23 -11.09 5.56
C ALA A 59 -3.15 -9.78 4.76
N LYS A 60 -4.25 -9.08 4.64
CA LYS A 60 -4.27 -7.82 3.90
C LYS A 60 -3.53 -6.71 4.64
N TYR A 61 -3.63 -6.65 5.96
CA TYR A 61 -2.83 -5.71 6.73
C TYR A 61 -1.33 -6.01 6.60
N GLU A 62 -0.95 -7.28 6.71
CA GLU A 62 0.46 -7.66 6.57
C GLU A 62 1.00 -7.26 5.21
N THR A 63 0.21 -7.46 4.16
CA THR A 63 0.61 -7.09 2.81
C THR A 63 0.72 -5.59 2.65
N LEU A 64 -0.21 -4.85 3.23
CA LEU A 64 -0.18 -3.41 3.22
C LEU A 64 1.12 -2.90 3.86
N LEU A 65 1.48 -3.46 5.01
CA LEU A 65 2.70 -3.07 5.71
C LEU A 65 3.95 -3.37 4.89
N VAL A 66 3.98 -4.52 4.21
CA VAL A 66 5.11 -4.85 3.35
C VAL A 66 5.23 -3.85 2.21
N GLY A 67 4.11 -3.51 1.56
CA GLY A 67 4.10 -2.52 0.49
C GLY A 67 4.60 -1.17 0.95
N MET A 68 4.12 -0.71 2.09
CA MET A 68 4.54 0.57 2.66
C MET A 68 6.02 0.59 3.02
N THR A 69 6.56 -0.55 3.43
CA THR A 69 7.96 -0.64 3.78
C THR A 69 8.86 -0.66 2.55
N MET A 70 8.39 -1.30 1.48
CA MET A 70 9.18 -1.42 0.25
C MET A 70 9.33 -0.10 -0.50
N VAL A 71 8.26 0.68 -0.58
CA VAL A 71 8.27 1.91 -1.37
C VAL A 71 9.30 2.93 -0.88
N PRO A 72 9.43 3.22 0.42
CA PRO A 72 10.48 4.13 0.88
C PRO A 72 11.88 3.66 0.52
N LYS A 73 12.13 2.36 0.55
CA LYS A 73 13.43 1.82 0.17
C LYS A 73 13.72 2.04 -1.30
N LEU A 74 12.68 2.21 -2.11
CA LEU A 74 12.79 2.47 -3.53
C LEU A 74 12.67 3.97 -3.84
N VAL A 75 12.89 4.83 -2.85
CA VAL A 75 12.84 6.28 -2.97
C VAL A 75 11.43 6.78 -3.30
N GLY A 76 10.44 6.28 -2.59
CA GLY A 76 9.06 6.73 -2.79
C GLY A 76 8.63 7.68 -1.69
N LYS A 77 8.06 8.81 -2.05
CA LYS A 77 7.52 9.77 -1.10
C LYS A 77 6.01 9.89 -1.17
N SER A 78 5.44 9.54 -2.30
CA SER A 78 4.00 9.52 -2.49
C SER A 78 3.59 8.12 -2.91
N MET A 79 2.49 7.65 -2.36
CA MET A 79 2.07 6.28 -2.55
C MET A 79 0.56 6.18 -2.63
N GLU A 80 0.08 5.43 -3.60
CA GLU A 80 -1.32 5.05 -3.70
C GLU A 80 -1.39 3.54 -3.64
N ILE A 81 -2.18 3.01 -2.73
CA ILE A 81 -2.34 1.56 -2.58
C ILE A 81 -3.77 1.18 -2.90
N PHE A 82 -3.91 0.19 -3.76
CA PHE A 82 -5.20 -0.38 -4.13
C PHE A 82 -5.33 -1.73 -3.44
N LEU A 83 -6.22 -1.79 -2.48
CA LEU A 83 -6.40 -2.95 -1.62
C LEU A 83 -7.87 -3.37 -1.62
N ASP A 84 -8.12 -4.61 -1.97
CA ASP A 84 -9.48 -5.14 -1.97
C ASP A 84 -9.86 -5.58 -0.56
N SER A 85 -10.14 -4.61 0.29
CA SER A 85 -10.62 -4.86 1.65
C SER A 85 -11.32 -3.62 2.17
N ARG A 86 -12.64 -3.68 2.24
CA ARG A 86 -13.42 -2.56 2.78
C ARG A 86 -13.09 -2.33 4.24
N LEU A 87 -12.83 -3.41 4.99
CA LEU A 87 -12.51 -3.28 6.40
C LEU A 87 -11.19 -2.57 6.62
N VAL A 88 -10.12 -3.03 5.97
CA VAL A 88 -8.80 -2.44 6.16
C VAL A 88 -8.78 -1.00 5.67
N VAL A 89 -9.30 -0.75 4.47
CA VAL A 89 -9.37 0.60 3.91
C VAL A 89 -10.17 1.51 4.84
N GLY A 90 -11.31 1.04 5.31
CA GLY A 90 -12.16 1.82 6.19
C GLY A 90 -11.50 2.14 7.52
N GLN A 91 -10.80 1.17 8.11
CA GLN A 91 -10.12 1.38 9.37
C GLN A 91 -8.95 2.36 9.23
N VAL A 92 -8.15 2.19 8.18
CA VAL A 92 -7.01 3.08 7.95
C VAL A 92 -7.47 4.51 7.67
N ASN A 93 -8.53 4.66 6.91
CA ASN A 93 -9.07 5.98 6.58
C ASN A 93 -9.94 6.60 7.67
N GLY A 94 -10.14 5.89 8.77
CA GLY A 94 -10.88 6.43 9.90
C GLY A 94 -12.39 6.32 9.79
N GLU A 95 -12.89 5.59 8.81
CA GLU A 95 -14.32 5.40 8.60
C GLU A 95 -14.89 4.25 9.40
N LEU A 96 -14.05 3.29 9.75
CA LEU A 96 -14.43 2.13 10.55
C LEU A 96 -13.51 2.02 11.76
N GLU A 97 -14.09 1.56 12.85
CA GLU A 97 -13.35 1.40 14.10
C GLU A 97 -12.70 0.02 14.15
N ALA A 98 -11.47 -0.04 14.65
CA ALA A 98 -10.79 -1.29 14.90
C ALA A 98 -11.06 -1.71 16.34
N ARG A 99 -11.81 -2.79 16.53
CA ARG A 99 -12.20 -3.24 17.89
C ARG A 99 -11.33 -4.35 18.41
N GLU A 100 -10.79 -5.18 17.51
CA GLU A 100 -9.92 -6.26 17.94
C GLU A 100 -8.53 -5.73 18.19
N VAL A 101 -7.89 -6.22 19.26
CA VAL A 101 -6.55 -5.77 19.64
C VAL A 101 -5.57 -5.96 18.50
N ARG A 102 -5.64 -7.08 17.80
CA ARG A 102 -4.74 -7.37 16.71
C ARG A 102 -4.89 -6.36 15.55
N MET A 103 -6.12 -6.01 15.25
CA MET A 103 -6.39 -4.99 14.23
C MET A 103 -5.89 -3.63 14.67
N GLN A 104 -6.01 -3.31 15.95
CA GLN A 104 -5.51 -2.06 16.49
C GLN A 104 -3.99 -1.99 16.39
N GLU A 105 -3.30 -3.09 16.61
CA GLU A 105 -1.85 -3.15 16.47
C GLU A 105 -1.42 -2.91 15.02
N TYR A 106 -2.08 -3.56 14.08
CA TYR A 106 -1.81 -3.33 12.67
C TYR A 106 -2.05 -1.88 12.28
N LEU A 107 -3.17 -1.35 12.72
CA LEU A 107 -3.55 0.02 12.39
C LEU A 107 -2.53 1.01 12.94
N SER A 108 -2.02 0.77 14.14
CA SER A 108 -0.99 1.61 14.73
C SER A 108 0.28 1.61 13.88
N GLN A 109 0.69 0.44 13.39
CA GLN A 109 1.86 0.33 12.54
C GLN A 109 1.66 1.06 11.21
N VAL A 110 0.49 0.92 10.60
CA VAL A 110 0.17 1.60 9.35
C VAL A 110 0.23 3.11 9.53
N ARG A 111 -0.34 3.61 10.61
CA ARG A 111 -0.33 5.05 10.88
C ARG A 111 1.07 5.57 11.11
N HIS A 112 1.90 4.79 11.76
CA HIS A 112 3.29 5.17 11.97
C HIS A 112 4.05 5.27 10.63
N LEU A 113 3.90 4.26 9.79
CA LEU A 113 4.56 4.26 8.47
C LEU A 113 4.00 5.36 7.57
N ARG A 114 2.69 5.59 7.65
CA ARG A 114 2.04 6.62 6.84
C ARG A 114 2.63 7.99 7.08
N SER A 115 3.03 8.28 8.31
CA SER A 115 3.58 9.59 8.65
C SER A 115 4.88 9.88 7.92
N GLY A 116 5.55 8.86 7.39
CA GLY A 116 6.78 9.03 6.62
C GLY A 116 6.57 9.38 5.15
N PHE A 117 5.33 9.39 4.68
CA PHE A 117 5.02 9.73 3.30
C PHE A 117 4.49 11.15 3.20
N GLU A 118 4.87 11.85 2.13
CA GLU A 118 4.32 13.17 1.86
C GLU A 118 2.85 13.05 1.45
N SER A 119 2.51 12.01 0.72
CA SER A 119 1.15 11.75 0.28
C SER A 119 0.91 10.26 0.31
N PHE A 120 -0.18 9.86 0.93
CA PHE A 120 -0.53 8.45 1.05
C PHE A 120 -2.04 8.31 0.88
N ASN A 121 -2.44 7.53 -0.09
CA ASN A 121 -3.85 7.25 -0.35
C ASN A 121 -4.07 5.74 -0.38
N LEU A 122 -5.04 5.29 0.37
CA LEU A 122 -5.46 3.90 0.38
C LEU A 122 -6.86 3.82 -0.22
N LEU A 123 -6.97 3.06 -1.28
CA LEU A 123 -8.19 3.00 -2.08
C LEU A 123 -8.78 1.61 -2.12
#